data_c1f01d1ce5a12dc04a58c97948ff2e38
#
_entry.id   c1f01d1ce5a12dc04a58c97948ff2e38
#
_cell.length_a   1.000
_cell.length_b   1.000
_cell.length_c   1.000
_cell.angle_alpha   90.00
_cell.angle_beta   90.00
_cell.angle_gamma   90.00
#
_symmetry.space_group_name_H-M   'P 1'
#
loop_
_entity.id
_entity.type
_entity.pdbx_description
1 polymer ?
#
loop_
_entity_poly.entity_id
_entity_poly.type
_entity_poly.pdbx_seq_one_letter_code
_entity_poly.pdbx_strand_id
1 'polypeptide(L)'
;MGVSRNATTHEWTQRSMTLRIEWFEGSREELSDLFALADDSAAAVATYRALGRVLVALDGATVIGHLQLVGGDGQDVAEVKSLAVREDRQGAGVGRLLVEHAARACREEHRSTLLVATAAADTRVLRFYQLLGFRLLRVERDAFTPETGYPEVAVDGIPLRDRVWLSLGLNGETSVSRPSRGGEE
;
A
#
# COMPACT_ATOMS: atom_id res chain seq x y z
N MET A 1 -61.66 3.49 -4.22
CA MET A 1 -60.51 3.57 -5.15
C MET A 1 -59.27 3.69 -4.31
N GLY A 2 -58.62 2.54 -4.09
CA GLY A 2 -57.42 2.46 -3.25
C GLY A 2 -56.18 2.54 -4.13
N VAL A 3 -55.29 3.49 -3.84
CA VAL A 3 -54.00 3.59 -4.49
C VAL A 3 -52.97 2.83 -3.63
N SER A 4 -52.56 1.65 -4.12
CA SER A 4 -51.49 0.86 -3.52
C SER A 4 -50.14 1.51 -3.86
N ARG A 5 -49.41 1.98 -2.84
CA ARG A 5 -48.01 2.42 -2.97
C ARG A 5 -47.14 1.23 -2.74
N ASN A 6 -46.58 0.67 -3.83
CA ASN A 6 -45.49 -0.29 -3.75
C ASN A 6 -44.22 0.44 -3.27
N ALA A 7 -43.84 0.19 -2.03
CA ALA A 7 -42.53 0.56 -1.52
C ALA A 7 -41.55 -0.50 -2.01
N THR A 8 -40.73 -0.15 -2.97
CA THR A 8 -39.58 -0.97 -3.39
C THR A 8 -38.51 -0.89 -2.30
N THR A 9 -38.45 -1.89 -1.45
CA THR A 9 -37.42 -2.04 -0.44
C THR A 9 -36.13 -2.44 -1.18
N HIS A 10 -35.21 -1.52 -1.36
CA HIS A 10 -33.85 -1.86 -1.76
C HIS A 10 -33.17 -2.52 -0.57
N GLU A 11 -33.10 -3.85 -0.58
CA GLU A 11 -32.24 -4.60 0.34
C GLU A 11 -30.78 -4.34 -0.04
N TRP A 12 -30.13 -3.45 0.69
CA TRP A 12 -28.66 -3.34 0.71
C TRP A 12 -28.12 -4.52 1.50
N THR A 13 -27.85 -5.63 0.81
CA THR A 13 -27.12 -6.73 1.41
C THR A 13 -25.68 -6.27 1.63
N GLN A 14 -25.35 -5.81 2.83
CA GLN A 14 -23.95 -5.68 3.27
C GLN A 14 -23.34 -7.08 3.25
N ARG A 15 -22.66 -7.40 2.16
CA ARG A 15 -21.83 -8.60 2.08
C ARG A 15 -20.71 -8.43 3.12
N SER A 16 -20.78 -9.18 4.21
CA SER A 16 -19.71 -9.22 5.20
C SER A 16 -18.44 -9.68 4.50
N MET A 17 -17.47 -8.78 4.38
CA MET A 17 -16.16 -9.06 3.78
C MET A 17 -15.41 -10.02 4.69
N THR A 18 -15.07 -11.21 4.21
CA THR A 18 -14.21 -12.17 4.93
C THR A 18 -12.77 -11.91 4.50
N LEU A 19 -12.20 -10.82 5.04
CA LEU A 19 -10.85 -10.40 4.68
C LEU A 19 -9.80 -11.25 5.40
N ARG A 20 -8.88 -11.85 4.63
CA ARG A 20 -7.70 -12.57 5.12
C ARG A 20 -6.45 -12.00 4.47
N ILE A 21 -5.36 -11.97 5.23
CA ILE A 21 -4.02 -11.63 4.74
C ILE A 21 -3.13 -12.86 4.94
N GLU A 22 -2.50 -13.32 3.86
CA GLU A 22 -1.61 -14.49 3.91
C GLU A 22 -0.44 -14.36 2.94
N TRP A 23 0.62 -15.13 3.17
CA TRP A 23 1.74 -15.21 2.23
C TRP A 23 1.29 -15.97 0.98
N PHE A 24 1.63 -15.42 -0.18
CA PHE A 24 1.26 -15.99 -1.47
C PHE A 24 2.33 -16.98 -1.95
N GLU A 25 1.92 -18.22 -2.15
CA GLU A 25 2.78 -19.32 -2.62
C GLU A 25 2.57 -19.65 -4.11
N GLY A 26 1.64 -18.98 -4.78
CA GLY A 26 1.33 -19.16 -6.19
C GLY A 26 2.30 -18.48 -7.14
N SER A 27 2.04 -18.62 -8.45
CA SER A 27 2.82 -17.95 -9.49
C SER A 27 2.61 -16.43 -9.46
N ARG A 28 3.68 -15.66 -9.59
CA ARG A 28 3.62 -14.18 -9.66
C ARG A 28 2.82 -13.68 -10.88
N GLU A 29 2.68 -14.50 -11.91
CA GLU A 29 1.83 -14.24 -13.08
C GLU A 29 0.35 -14.09 -12.71
N GLU A 30 -0.13 -14.80 -11.70
CA GLU A 30 -1.51 -14.67 -11.19
C GLU A 30 -1.80 -13.30 -10.58
N LEU A 31 -0.76 -12.56 -10.21
CA LEU A 31 -0.84 -11.22 -9.63
C LEU A 31 -0.50 -10.10 -10.63
N SER A 32 -0.37 -10.42 -11.94
CA SER A 32 0.11 -9.48 -12.96
C SER A 32 -0.71 -8.19 -13.01
N ASP A 33 -2.04 -8.29 -12.89
CA ASP A 33 -2.93 -7.12 -12.89
C ASP A 33 -2.69 -6.21 -11.69
N LEU A 34 -2.40 -6.78 -10.51
CA LEU A 34 -2.10 -6.01 -9.32
C LEU A 34 -0.72 -5.35 -9.39
N PHE A 35 0.28 -6.03 -9.98
CA PHE A 35 1.58 -5.42 -10.23
C PHE A 35 1.49 -4.25 -11.22
N ALA A 36 0.70 -4.40 -12.29
CA ALA A 36 0.44 -3.34 -13.26
C ALA A 36 -0.34 -2.15 -12.63
N LEU A 37 -1.19 -2.42 -11.64
CA LEU A 37 -1.89 -1.37 -10.90
C LEU A 37 -0.96 -0.60 -9.95
N ALA A 38 0.15 -1.22 -9.51
CA ALA A 38 1.09 -0.61 -8.58
C ALA A 38 2.19 0.22 -9.24
N ASP A 39 2.50 -0.02 -10.51
CA ASP A 39 3.62 0.62 -11.22
C ASP A 39 3.32 0.76 -12.70
N ASP A 40 3.41 1.98 -13.23
CA ASP A 40 3.13 2.31 -14.62
C ASP A 40 4.19 1.83 -15.61
N SER A 41 5.34 1.34 -15.11
CA SER A 41 6.42 0.81 -15.94
C SER A 41 6.46 -0.72 -15.91
N ALA A 42 5.97 -1.36 -16.97
CA ALA A 42 6.07 -2.82 -17.13
C ALA A 42 7.53 -3.31 -17.12
N ALA A 43 8.46 -2.50 -17.63
CA ALA A 43 9.89 -2.81 -17.60
C ALA A 43 10.43 -2.79 -16.16
N ALA A 44 10.05 -1.82 -15.34
CA ALA A 44 10.40 -1.77 -13.92
C ALA A 44 9.81 -2.98 -13.17
N VAL A 45 8.52 -3.28 -13.36
CA VAL A 45 7.86 -4.45 -12.76
C VAL A 45 8.61 -5.75 -13.09
N ALA A 46 9.05 -5.94 -14.33
CA ALA A 46 9.80 -7.12 -14.75
C ALA A 46 11.09 -7.33 -13.96
N THR A 47 11.74 -6.26 -13.49
CA THR A 47 13.00 -6.34 -12.73
C THR A 47 12.81 -6.83 -11.30
N TYR A 48 11.66 -6.53 -10.68
CA TYR A 48 11.46 -6.83 -9.26
C TYR A 48 10.37 -7.86 -8.96
N ARG A 49 9.46 -8.16 -9.89
CA ARG A 49 8.29 -9.02 -9.66
C ARG A 49 8.63 -10.38 -9.03
N ALA A 50 9.77 -10.97 -9.42
CA ALA A 50 10.21 -12.28 -8.90
C ALA A 50 10.92 -12.20 -7.54
N LEU A 51 11.23 -10.99 -7.06
CA LEU A 51 12.02 -10.81 -5.84
C LEU A 51 11.16 -10.97 -4.57
N GLY A 52 11.81 -11.36 -3.47
CA GLY A 52 11.24 -11.37 -2.13
C GLY A 52 9.96 -12.22 -1.99
N ARG A 53 9.11 -11.80 -1.04
CA ARG A 53 7.84 -12.48 -0.72
C ARG A 53 6.66 -11.56 -0.98
N VAL A 54 5.48 -12.13 -1.20
CA VAL A 54 4.25 -11.35 -1.40
C VAL A 54 3.20 -11.77 -0.40
N LEU A 55 2.63 -10.78 0.29
CA LEU A 55 1.36 -10.91 1.00
C LEU A 55 0.21 -10.65 0.02
N VAL A 56 -0.87 -11.38 0.16
CA VAL A 56 -2.13 -11.09 -0.54
C VAL A 56 -3.25 -10.86 0.44
N ALA A 57 -4.16 -9.98 0.05
CA ALA A 57 -5.46 -9.80 0.71
C ALA A 57 -6.52 -10.54 -0.09
N LEU A 58 -7.30 -11.39 0.59
CA LEU A 58 -8.38 -12.17 -0.01
C LEU A 58 -9.74 -11.75 0.57
N ASP A 59 -10.73 -11.61 -0.30
CA ASP A 59 -12.15 -11.60 0.05
C ASP A 59 -12.75 -12.93 -0.39
N GLY A 60 -12.98 -13.83 0.56
CA GLY A 60 -13.27 -15.23 0.25
C GLY A 60 -12.08 -15.92 -0.45
N ALA A 61 -12.26 -16.34 -1.71
CA ALA A 61 -11.22 -16.93 -2.55
C ALA A 61 -10.59 -15.92 -3.53
N THR A 62 -11.06 -14.67 -3.57
CA THR A 62 -10.63 -13.70 -4.56
C THR A 62 -9.49 -12.83 -4.00
N VAL A 63 -8.35 -12.78 -4.71
CA VAL A 63 -7.27 -11.83 -4.38
C VAL A 63 -7.72 -10.43 -4.75
N ILE A 64 -7.73 -9.53 -3.75
CA ILE A 64 -8.17 -8.14 -3.89
C ILE A 64 -7.06 -7.11 -3.68
N GLY A 65 -5.87 -7.55 -3.28
CA GLY A 65 -4.70 -6.70 -3.12
C GLY A 65 -3.45 -7.51 -2.84
N HIS A 66 -2.29 -6.90 -3.04
CA HIS A 66 -1.00 -7.50 -2.73
C HIS A 66 -0.06 -6.48 -2.09
N LEU A 67 0.95 -6.99 -1.39
CA LEU A 67 2.12 -6.26 -0.94
C LEU A 67 3.35 -7.12 -1.14
N GLN A 68 4.31 -6.65 -1.91
CA GLN A 68 5.60 -7.31 -2.08
C GLN A 68 6.62 -6.75 -1.10
N LEU A 69 7.26 -7.65 -0.36
CA LEU A 69 8.31 -7.36 0.61
C LEU A 69 9.64 -7.91 0.10
N VAL A 70 10.64 -7.04 0.00
CA VAL A 70 12.01 -7.41 -0.39
C VAL A 70 13.02 -7.03 0.70
N GLY A 71 14.23 -7.55 0.64
CA GLY A 71 15.34 -7.07 1.47
C GLY A 71 15.77 -5.68 1.03
N GLY A 72 16.08 -4.79 1.98
CA GLY A 72 16.67 -3.48 1.73
C GLY A 72 18.20 -3.50 1.82
N ASP A 73 18.82 -2.32 1.83
CA ASP A 73 20.24 -2.14 2.03
C ASP A 73 20.60 -2.39 3.50
N GLY A 74 20.93 -3.64 3.81
CA GLY A 74 21.25 -4.12 5.16
C GLY A 74 20.41 -5.31 5.60
N GLN A 75 20.94 -6.09 6.56
CA GLN A 75 20.26 -7.30 7.03
C GLN A 75 19.00 -6.99 7.87
N ASP A 76 18.93 -5.82 8.46
CA ASP A 76 17.87 -5.37 9.35
C ASP A 76 16.86 -4.43 8.67
N VAL A 77 16.98 -4.23 7.36
CA VAL A 77 16.11 -3.37 6.55
C VAL A 77 15.26 -4.22 5.60
N ALA A 78 13.98 -3.88 5.49
CA ALA A 78 13.08 -4.41 4.48
C ALA A 78 12.45 -3.26 3.68
N GLU A 79 12.00 -3.53 2.46
CA GLU A 79 11.32 -2.56 1.59
C GLU A 79 9.96 -3.11 1.14
N VAL A 80 8.92 -2.30 1.27
CA VAL A 80 7.66 -2.49 0.53
C VAL A 80 7.93 -2.08 -0.92
N LYS A 81 8.15 -3.07 -1.77
CA LYS A 81 8.54 -2.87 -3.17
C LYS A 81 7.36 -2.57 -4.06
N SER A 82 6.22 -3.18 -3.77
CA SER A 82 4.98 -3.02 -4.53
C SER A 82 3.80 -3.16 -3.58
N LEU A 83 2.78 -2.35 -3.75
CA LEU A 83 1.52 -2.43 -3.04
C LEU A 83 0.40 -1.97 -3.96
N ALA A 84 -0.58 -2.82 -4.17
CA ALA A 84 -1.82 -2.43 -4.83
C ALA A 84 -3.03 -3.07 -4.18
N VAL A 85 -4.16 -2.38 -4.26
CA VAL A 85 -5.49 -2.86 -3.90
C VAL A 85 -6.41 -2.56 -5.07
N ARG A 86 -7.21 -3.55 -5.49
CA ARG A 86 -8.19 -3.39 -6.57
C ARG A 86 -9.02 -2.13 -6.35
N GLU A 87 -9.29 -1.38 -7.39
CA GLU A 87 -9.98 -0.09 -7.33
C GLU A 87 -11.33 -0.18 -6.60
N ASP A 88 -12.11 -1.24 -6.89
CA ASP A 88 -13.41 -1.50 -6.26
C ASP A 88 -13.32 -1.88 -4.76
N ARG A 89 -12.11 -2.03 -4.23
CA ARG A 89 -11.80 -2.39 -2.83
C ARG A 89 -10.94 -1.35 -2.11
N GLN A 90 -10.56 -0.28 -2.78
CA GLN A 90 -9.86 0.84 -2.15
C GLN A 90 -10.76 1.56 -1.14
N GLY A 91 -10.15 2.25 -0.18
CA GLY A 91 -10.88 2.93 0.90
C GLY A 91 -11.43 2.02 2.00
N ALA A 92 -11.44 0.69 1.82
CA ALA A 92 -11.92 -0.30 2.80
C ALA A 92 -10.85 -0.73 3.84
N GLY A 93 -9.67 -0.09 3.85
CA GLY A 93 -8.61 -0.40 4.81
C GLY A 93 -7.69 -1.57 4.42
N VAL A 94 -7.89 -2.19 3.25
CA VAL A 94 -7.12 -3.36 2.79
C VAL A 94 -5.62 -3.07 2.72
N GLY A 95 -5.22 -1.94 2.11
CA GLY A 95 -3.81 -1.54 2.02
C GLY A 95 -3.16 -1.34 3.40
N ARG A 96 -3.90 -0.75 4.35
CA ARG A 96 -3.44 -0.60 5.74
C ARG A 96 -3.14 -1.96 6.37
N LEU A 97 -4.06 -2.93 6.26
CA LEU A 97 -3.89 -4.26 6.82
C LEU A 97 -2.69 -5.00 6.20
N LEU A 98 -2.47 -4.87 4.89
CA LEU A 98 -1.29 -5.43 4.22
C LEU A 98 0.00 -4.86 4.81
N VAL A 99 0.11 -3.54 4.98
CA VAL A 99 1.29 -2.89 5.56
C VAL A 99 1.49 -3.28 7.03
N GLU A 100 0.41 -3.35 7.83
CA GLU A 100 0.47 -3.78 9.24
C GLU A 100 0.97 -5.23 9.36
N HIS A 101 0.54 -6.13 8.46
CA HIS A 101 1.04 -7.52 8.42
C HIS A 101 2.50 -7.60 7.99
N ALA A 102 2.91 -6.83 6.98
CA ALA A 102 4.30 -6.75 6.56
C ALA A 102 5.20 -6.23 7.69
N ALA A 103 4.79 -5.15 8.38
CA ALA A 103 5.53 -4.60 9.50
C ALA A 103 5.64 -5.58 10.67
N ARG A 104 4.59 -6.38 10.94
CA ARG A 104 4.62 -7.44 11.95
C ARG A 104 5.62 -8.52 11.57
N ALA A 105 5.56 -9.05 10.35
CA ALA A 105 6.49 -10.05 9.85
C ALA A 105 7.95 -9.56 9.93
N CYS A 106 8.21 -8.30 9.57
CA CYS A 106 9.52 -7.70 9.69
C CYS A 106 10.02 -7.65 11.16
N ARG A 107 9.15 -7.34 12.14
CA ARG A 107 9.51 -7.37 13.56
C ARG A 107 9.84 -8.79 14.03
N GLU A 108 9.06 -9.78 13.62
CA GLU A 108 9.30 -11.20 13.92
C GLU A 108 10.63 -11.69 13.35
N GLU A 109 11.07 -11.11 12.22
CA GLU A 109 12.37 -11.35 11.59
C GLU A 109 13.50 -10.45 12.14
N HIS A 110 13.25 -9.72 13.23
CA HIS A 110 14.20 -8.79 13.85
C HIS A 110 14.70 -7.67 12.91
N ARG A 111 13.87 -7.26 11.94
CA ARG A 111 14.14 -6.06 11.14
C ARG A 111 13.90 -4.81 11.96
N SER A 112 14.76 -3.83 11.80
CA SER A 112 14.67 -2.55 12.50
C SER A 112 13.88 -1.50 11.73
N THR A 113 13.86 -1.61 10.39
CA THR A 113 13.34 -0.57 9.51
C THR A 113 12.56 -1.17 8.34
N LEU A 114 11.39 -0.59 8.06
CA LEU A 114 10.61 -0.85 6.85
C LEU A 114 10.64 0.42 5.99
N LEU A 115 11.13 0.28 4.75
CA LEU A 115 11.19 1.34 3.75
C LEU A 115 10.03 1.21 2.77
N VAL A 116 9.69 2.33 2.15
CA VAL A 116 8.85 2.40 0.96
C VAL A 116 9.27 3.58 0.10
N ALA A 117 9.14 3.44 -1.21
CA ALA A 117 9.33 4.53 -2.16
C ALA A 117 8.04 4.75 -2.97
N THR A 118 7.71 6.01 -3.22
CA THR A 118 6.56 6.39 -4.04
C THR A 118 6.84 7.68 -4.82
N ALA A 119 5.98 8.00 -5.78
CA ALA A 119 6.07 9.25 -6.52
C ALA A 119 5.79 10.46 -5.60
N ALA A 120 6.60 11.50 -5.72
CA ALA A 120 6.35 12.78 -5.03
C ALA A 120 5.02 13.41 -5.48
N ALA A 121 4.61 13.16 -6.72
CA ALA A 121 3.35 13.63 -7.29
C ALA A 121 2.12 12.95 -6.68
N ASP A 122 2.22 11.70 -6.19
CA ASP A 122 1.09 11.01 -5.59
C ASP A 122 0.91 11.39 -4.10
N THR A 123 0.28 12.53 -3.88
CA THR A 123 0.02 13.06 -2.54
C THR A 123 -0.92 12.18 -1.71
N ARG A 124 -1.77 11.36 -2.35
CA ARG A 124 -2.68 10.42 -1.67
C ARG A 124 -1.88 9.26 -1.09
N VAL A 125 -0.95 8.69 -1.85
CA VAL A 125 -0.07 7.62 -1.38
C VAL A 125 0.92 8.13 -0.33
N LEU A 126 1.48 9.33 -0.49
CA LEU A 126 2.31 9.95 0.55
C LEU A 126 1.54 10.11 1.87
N ARG A 127 0.32 10.64 1.81
CA ARG A 127 -0.55 10.76 2.98
C ARG A 127 -0.87 9.40 3.60
N PHE A 128 -1.15 8.38 2.77
CA PHE A 128 -1.44 7.02 3.23
C PHE A 128 -0.30 6.47 4.10
N TYR A 129 0.94 6.50 3.63
CA TYR A 129 2.08 6.00 4.39
C TYR A 129 2.36 6.81 5.65
N GLN A 130 2.23 8.14 5.58
CA GLN A 130 2.42 9.00 6.78
C GLN A 130 1.38 8.71 7.86
N LEU A 131 0.12 8.42 7.50
CA LEU A 131 -0.91 7.99 8.45
C LEU A 131 -0.62 6.63 9.10
N LEU A 132 0.19 5.79 8.46
CA LEU A 132 0.70 4.53 9.00
C LEU A 132 1.98 4.69 9.84
N GLY A 133 2.43 5.94 10.05
CA GLY A 133 3.59 6.25 10.86
C GLY A 133 4.92 6.30 10.10
N PHE A 134 4.91 6.12 8.78
CA PHE A 134 6.12 6.35 7.99
C PHE A 134 6.51 7.83 7.99
N ARG A 135 7.81 8.09 8.04
CA ARG A 135 8.38 9.44 7.98
C ARG A 135 9.16 9.62 6.69
N LEU A 136 9.10 10.83 6.13
CA LEU A 136 9.90 11.19 4.96
C LEU A 136 11.39 11.01 5.28
N LEU A 137 12.11 10.32 4.40
CA LEU A 137 13.52 10.00 4.56
C LEU A 137 14.40 10.80 3.59
N ARG A 138 14.11 10.71 2.28
CA ARG A 138 14.86 11.41 1.23
C ARG A 138 14.04 11.55 -0.04
N VAL A 139 14.46 12.47 -0.91
CA VAL A 139 13.94 12.64 -2.27
C VAL A 139 15.02 12.24 -3.26
N GLU A 140 14.63 11.46 -4.25
CA GLU A 140 15.45 11.08 -5.40
C GLU A 140 14.87 11.81 -6.61
N ARG A 141 15.63 12.78 -7.13
CA ARG A 141 15.18 13.61 -8.24
C ARG A 141 15.29 12.85 -9.55
N ASP A 142 14.35 13.14 -10.47
CA ASP A 142 14.33 12.59 -11.82
C ASP A 142 14.30 11.05 -11.87
N ALA A 143 13.70 10.41 -10.85
CA ALA A 143 13.60 8.95 -10.76
C ALA A 143 12.55 8.36 -11.73
N PHE A 144 11.61 9.17 -12.18
CA PHE A 144 10.54 8.79 -13.09
C PHE A 144 10.59 9.65 -14.34
N THR A 145 11.43 9.27 -15.30
CA THR A 145 11.62 9.95 -16.59
C THR A 145 11.59 8.93 -17.72
N PRO A 146 11.42 9.35 -18.98
CA PRO A 146 11.51 8.44 -20.14
C PRO A 146 12.82 7.66 -20.18
N GLU A 147 13.94 8.28 -19.77
CA GLU A 147 15.26 7.64 -19.72
C GLU A 147 15.33 6.52 -18.67
N THR A 148 14.52 6.61 -17.62
CA THR A 148 14.39 5.58 -16.59
C THR A 148 13.26 4.58 -16.85
N GLY A 149 12.58 4.71 -18.03
CA GLY A 149 11.55 3.79 -18.49
C GLY A 149 10.13 4.13 -18.02
N TYR A 150 9.89 5.37 -17.60
CA TYR A 150 8.57 5.85 -17.21
C TYR A 150 7.97 6.81 -18.24
N PRO A 151 6.64 6.78 -18.45
CA PRO A 151 5.99 7.71 -19.37
C PRO A 151 5.98 9.14 -18.81
N GLU A 152 5.95 10.14 -19.68
CA GLU A 152 5.68 11.53 -19.30
C GLU A 152 4.19 11.70 -18.97
N VAL A 153 3.83 11.56 -17.73
CA VAL A 153 2.46 11.69 -17.23
C VAL A 153 2.40 12.60 -16.01
N ALA A 154 1.19 13.00 -15.64
CA ALA A 154 0.94 13.77 -14.44
C ALA A 154 -0.04 13.01 -13.53
N VAL A 155 0.16 13.10 -12.21
CA VAL A 155 -0.73 12.59 -11.18
C VAL A 155 -1.40 13.80 -10.53
N ASP A 156 -2.72 13.90 -10.66
CA ASP A 156 -3.52 15.04 -10.16
C ASP A 156 -2.96 16.42 -10.61
N GLY A 157 -2.42 16.51 -11.84
CA GLY A 157 -1.85 17.73 -12.43
C GLY A 157 -0.38 18.00 -12.06
N ILE A 158 0.24 17.17 -11.22
CA ILE A 158 1.66 17.27 -10.83
C ILE A 158 2.47 16.32 -11.73
N PRO A 159 3.53 16.77 -12.43
CA PRO A 159 4.35 15.89 -13.25
C PRO A 159 4.93 14.73 -12.44
N LEU A 160 4.81 13.51 -12.96
CA LEU A 160 5.49 12.33 -12.42
C LEU A 160 6.98 12.47 -12.70
N ARG A 161 7.79 12.68 -11.67
CA ARG A 161 9.23 12.96 -11.86
C ARG A 161 10.10 12.45 -10.72
N ASP A 162 9.82 12.89 -9.51
CA ASP A 162 10.66 12.64 -8.35
C ASP A 162 10.11 11.51 -7.48
N ARG A 163 11.01 10.71 -6.88
CA ARG A 163 10.70 9.66 -5.92
C ARG A 163 10.92 10.15 -4.49
N VAL A 164 9.98 9.85 -3.62
CA VAL A 164 10.13 10.07 -2.18
C VAL A 164 10.28 8.72 -1.49
N TRP A 165 11.32 8.61 -0.68
CA TRP A 165 11.52 7.49 0.23
C TRP A 165 10.98 7.84 1.60
N LEU A 166 10.27 6.88 2.20
CA LEU A 166 9.78 6.96 3.57
C LEU A 166 10.27 5.76 4.36
N SER A 167 10.39 5.93 5.67
CA SER A 167 10.81 4.88 6.60
C SER A 167 9.87 4.76 7.80
N LEU A 168 9.65 3.52 8.24
CA LEU A 168 8.99 3.18 9.49
C LEU A 168 9.97 2.43 10.39
N GLY A 169 10.29 2.99 11.58
CA GLY A 169 11.03 2.27 12.61
C GLY A 169 10.19 1.14 13.19
N LEU A 170 10.75 -0.07 13.25
CA LEU A 170 10.04 -1.26 13.71
C LEU A 170 10.36 -1.62 15.16
N ASN A 171 11.50 -1.15 15.69
CA ASN A 171 11.88 -1.30 17.09
C ASN A 171 11.07 -0.29 17.91
N GLY A 172 10.21 -0.78 18.80
CA GLY A 172 9.17 -0.02 19.47
C GLY A 172 9.62 1.31 20.08
N GLU A 173 9.22 2.40 19.45
CA GLU A 173 8.80 3.62 20.12
C GLU A 173 7.37 3.92 19.65
N THR A 174 6.43 3.19 20.24
CA THR A 174 5.03 3.59 20.21
C THR A 174 4.85 4.58 21.34
N SER A 175 5.17 5.84 21.13
CA SER A 175 4.63 6.92 21.94
C SER A 175 4.54 8.22 21.15
N VAL A 176 3.54 8.32 20.29
CA VAL A 176 2.93 9.64 20.13
C VAL A 176 2.05 9.82 21.36
N SER A 177 2.64 10.36 22.42
CA SER A 177 1.90 10.91 23.56
C SER A 177 0.98 11.98 22.99
N ARG A 178 -0.31 11.71 23.04
CA ARG A 178 -1.35 12.69 22.75
C ARG A 178 -1.14 13.85 23.73
N PRO A 179 -0.95 15.10 23.31
CA PRO A 179 -0.89 16.19 24.24
C PRO A 179 -2.20 16.23 25.04
N SER A 180 -2.10 16.06 26.35
CA SER A 180 -3.19 16.28 27.29
C SER A 180 -3.65 17.74 27.12
N ARG A 181 -4.91 17.92 26.75
CA ARG A 181 -5.54 19.23 26.86
C ARG A 181 -5.49 19.64 28.32
N GLY A 182 -4.61 20.57 28.64
CA GLY A 182 -4.63 21.25 29.93
C GLY A 182 -5.97 21.93 30.09
N GLY A 183 -6.68 21.58 31.16
CA GLY A 183 -7.83 22.34 31.61
C GLY A 183 -7.29 23.68 32.13
N GLU A 184 -7.84 24.76 31.64
CA GLU A 184 -7.78 26.06 32.31
C GLU A 184 -9.02 26.16 33.17
N GLU A 185 -8.76 26.33 34.47
CA GLU A 185 -9.70 26.92 35.44
C GLU A 185 -9.69 28.45 35.28
#